data_0021f17b4fec699d39772be3ec6ce787
#
_entry.id   0021f17b4fec699d39772be3ec6ce787
#
_cell.length_a   1.000
_cell.length_b   1.000
_cell.length_c   1.000
_cell.angle_alpha   90.00
_cell.angle_beta   90.00
_cell.angle_gamma   90.00
#
_symmetry.space_group_name_H-M   'P 1'
#
loop_
_entity.id
_entity.type
_entity.pdbx_description
1 polymer ?
#
loop_
_entity_poly.entity_id
_entity_poly.type
_entity_poly.pdbx_seq_one_letter_code
_entity_poly.pdbx_strand_id
1 'polypeptide(L)'
;MLCSAPSKGTQHNEMVFHLEPLRGLTDRLARMARKQEDVSLRVLLEGPYAGLPARWYKGFDRTILIAGGSGSVFTLPLIEDWLSRRDSNSTSELKVVLATKDVEMRIWYTEELQRVAERQCGSGATEFPGVGVLLHETYDSAVEIPVSRTTSYGSDEEKGKEEQRVQSSANSTTSLFGIKVFRGRPDTGATVRETSLQQSVGTVGIAVCGPAGMVYDVASEAAAQQQRIMSGHAGTSEVWFHLESFSY
;
A
#
# COMPACT_ATOMS: atom_id res chain seq x y z
N MET A 1 -6.16 13.30 6.77
CA MET A 1 -6.54 11.91 7.12
C MET A 1 -5.85 11.51 8.41
N LEU A 2 -6.53 10.79 9.32
CA LEU A 2 -5.91 10.26 10.55
C LEU A 2 -5.01 9.07 10.18
N CYS A 3 -3.76 9.09 10.62
CA CYS A 3 -2.74 8.13 10.22
C CYS A 3 -2.03 7.46 11.39
N SER A 4 -2.57 7.59 12.58
CA SER A 4 -2.02 6.95 13.77
C SER A 4 -3.07 6.08 14.47
N ALA A 5 -2.61 4.96 14.99
CA ALA A 5 -3.40 4.16 15.93
C ALA A 5 -3.17 4.67 17.37
N PRO A 6 -4.15 4.56 18.27
CA PRO A 6 -3.94 4.91 19.67
C PRO A 6 -2.90 3.99 20.32
N SER A 7 -1.93 4.59 21.00
CA SER A 7 -0.90 3.83 21.72
C SER A 7 -1.44 3.30 23.03
N LYS A 8 -1.32 1.99 23.25
CA LYS A 8 -1.72 1.38 24.54
C LYS A 8 -0.78 1.80 25.66
N GLY A 9 -1.33 2.29 26.76
CA GLY A 9 -0.56 2.55 27.99
C GLY A 9 0.10 3.93 28.11
N THR A 10 -0.12 4.85 27.18
CA THR A 10 0.35 6.23 27.29
C THR A 10 -0.73 7.15 27.88
N GLN A 11 -0.32 8.11 28.72
CA GLN A 11 -1.23 9.15 29.27
C GLN A 11 -1.72 10.13 28.19
N HIS A 12 -0.99 10.26 27.10
CA HIS A 12 -1.32 11.13 25.98
C HIS A 12 -1.22 10.35 24.66
N ASN A 13 -2.28 10.41 23.87
CA ASN A 13 -2.30 9.87 22.52
C ASN A 13 -2.15 11.02 21.52
N GLU A 14 -1.28 10.85 20.57
CA GLU A 14 -1.13 11.75 19.43
C GLU A 14 -2.05 11.29 18.30
N MET A 15 -2.76 12.26 17.69
CA MET A 15 -3.51 12.04 16.45
C MET A 15 -2.71 12.66 15.32
N VAL A 16 -2.11 11.82 14.47
CA VAL A 16 -1.32 12.27 13.32
C VAL A 16 -2.21 12.36 12.09
N PHE A 17 -2.17 13.50 11.42
CA PHE A 17 -2.91 13.75 10.18
C PHE A 17 -1.91 14.11 9.07
N HIS A 18 -1.97 13.39 7.96
CA HIS A 18 -1.24 13.77 6.77
C HIS A 18 -2.18 14.51 5.81
N LEU A 19 -1.76 15.69 5.38
CA LEU A 19 -2.56 16.59 4.56
C LEU A 19 -1.83 16.82 3.23
N GLU A 20 -2.47 16.45 2.14
CA GLU A 20 -2.00 16.81 0.80
C GLU A 20 -2.26 18.30 0.55
N PRO A 21 -1.26 19.10 0.16
CA PRO A 21 -1.44 20.52 -0.13
C PRO A 21 -2.13 20.70 -1.48
N LEU A 22 -3.46 20.81 -1.45
CA LEU A 22 -4.27 21.11 -2.63
C LEU A 22 -4.46 22.62 -2.74
N ARG A 23 -5.71 23.12 -2.72
CA ARG A 23 -6.06 24.54 -2.73
C ARG A 23 -6.67 24.98 -1.39
N GLY A 24 -6.68 26.27 -1.12
CA GLY A 24 -7.34 26.83 0.07
C GLY A 24 -6.58 26.60 1.37
N LEU A 25 -7.22 25.98 2.37
CA LEU A 25 -6.63 25.84 3.72
C LEU A 25 -5.37 24.98 3.72
N THR A 26 -5.39 23.83 3.06
CA THR A 26 -4.25 22.90 3.05
C THR A 26 -3.00 23.50 2.39
N ASP A 27 -3.16 24.28 1.32
CA ASP A 27 -2.07 25.01 0.70
C ASP A 27 -1.54 26.13 1.62
N ARG A 28 -2.41 26.84 2.35
CA ARG A 28 -1.98 27.83 3.35
C ARG A 28 -1.16 27.19 4.46
N LEU A 29 -1.61 26.05 4.98
CA LEU A 29 -0.89 25.28 6.00
C LEU A 29 0.48 24.83 5.51
N ALA A 30 0.56 24.30 4.30
CA ALA A 30 1.83 23.91 3.69
C ALA A 30 2.77 25.10 3.53
N ARG A 31 2.27 26.27 3.11
CA ARG A 31 3.08 27.49 3.04
C ARG A 31 3.56 28.00 4.41
N MET A 32 2.77 27.84 5.45
CA MET A 32 3.18 28.20 6.81
C MET A 32 4.27 27.25 7.31
N ALA A 33 4.08 25.95 7.16
CA ALA A 33 5.07 24.93 7.54
C ALA A 33 6.42 25.08 6.83
N ARG A 34 6.42 25.49 5.55
CA ARG A 34 7.67 25.79 4.81
C ARG A 34 8.40 27.03 5.30
N LYS A 35 7.70 27.98 5.94
CA LYS A 35 8.32 29.20 6.47
C LYS A 35 8.87 29.05 7.87
N GLN A 36 8.26 28.18 8.64
CA GLN A 36 8.59 27.96 10.04
C GLN A 36 8.29 26.51 10.38
N GLU A 37 9.28 25.82 10.90
CA GLU A 37 9.12 24.50 11.49
C GLU A 37 8.34 24.58 12.80
N ASP A 38 7.65 23.51 13.18
CA ASP A 38 6.91 23.37 14.45
C ASP A 38 5.81 24.44 14.68
N VAL A 39 5.10 24.84 13.63
CA VAL A 39 3.99 25.77 13.74
C VAL A 39 2.82 25.12 14.48
N SER A 40 2.42 25.69 15.60
CA SER A 40 1.23 25.29 16.35
C SER A 40 0.00 26.07 15.91
N LEU A 41 -1.08 25.37 15.65
CA LEU A 41 -2.37 25.94 15.26
C LEU A 41 -3.48 25.40 16.17
N ARG A 42 -4.45 26.26 16.47
CA ARG A 42 -5.70 25.79 17.09
C ARG A 42 -6.62 25.26 16.01
N VAL A 43 -7.05 24.02 16.17
CA VAL A 43 -7.97 23.35 15.23
C VAL A 43 -9.17 22.82 15.98
N LEU A 44 -10.32 22.77 15.32
CA LEU A 44 -11.50 22.05 15.77
C LEU A 44 -11.53 20.72 15.00
N LEU A 45 -11.56 19.62 15.74
CA LEU A 45 -11.70 18.29 15.17
C LEU A 45 -13.14 17.81 15.37
N GLU A 46 -13.75 17.35 14.30
CA GLU A 46 -15.08 16.75 14.32
C GLU A 46 -14.97 15.32 13.77
N GLY A 47 -15.57 14.37 14.44
CA GLY A 47 -15.50 12.94 14.08
C GLY A 47 -15.31 12.05 15.30
N PRO A 48 -14.91 10.79 15.13
CA PRO A 48 -14.55 10.13 13.86
C PRO A 48 -15.78 9.81 13.01
N TYR A 49 -15.68 10.09 11.72
CA TYR A 49 -16.65 9.63 10.73
C TYR A 49 -16.11 8.39 10.04
N ALA A 50 -16.96 7.38 9.92
CA ALA A 50 -16.61 6.07 9.42
C ALA A 50 -15.58 5.32 10.30
N GLY A 51 -15.18 4.17 9.87
CA GLY A 51 -14.22 3.29 10.52
C GLY A 51 -14.32 1.90 9.91
N LEU A 52 -13.34 1.06 10.18
CA LEU A 52 -13.42 -0.32 9.76
C LEU A 52 -14.51 -1.07 10.53
N PRO A 53 -15.31 -1.90 9.88
CA PRO A 53 -16.30 -2.73 10.54
C PRO A 53 -15.68 -3.66 11.60
N ALA A 54 -16.48 -4.06 12.59
CA ALA A 54 -16.05 -4.92 13.69
C ALA A 54 -15.38 -6.24 13.22
N ARG A 55 -15.70 -6.71 12.00
CA ARG A 55 -15.06 -7.91 11.42
C ARG A 55 -13.56 -7.74 11.22
N TRP A 56 -13.10 -6.54 10.84
CA TRP A 56 -11.67 -6.24 10.69
C TRP A 56 -10.89 -6.52 11.97
N TYR A 57 -11.42 -6.11 13.10
CA TYR A 57 -10.77 -6.23 14.40
C TYR A 57 -10.72 -7.67 14.96
N LYS A 58 -11.39 -8.63 14.32
CA LYS A 58 -11.26 -10.06 14.65
C LYS A 58 -10.02 -10.71 14.01
N GLY A 59 -9.37 -10.01 13.08
CA GLY A 59 -8.21 -10.50 12.35
C GLY A 59 -8.57 -11.52 11.26
N PHE A 60 -7.57 -11.83 10.46
CA PHE A 60 -7.60 -12.78 9.34
C PHE A 60 -6.29 -13.56 9.31
N ASP A 61 -6.30 -14.75 8.71
CA ASP A 61 -5.07 -15.51 8.48
C ASP A 61 -4.17 -14.78 7.48
N ARG A 62 -4.78 -14.15 6.47
CA ARG A 62 -4.10 -13.26 5.53
C ARG A 62 -4.82 -11.93 5.42
N THR A 63 -4.07 -10.87 5.49
CA THR A 63 -4.57 -9.50 5.29
C THR A 63 -3.88 -8.90 4.08
N ILE A 64 -4.64 -8.25 3.21
CA ILE A 64 -4.12 -7.54 2.04
C ILE A 64 -4.57 -6.09 2.12
N LEU A 65 -3.61 -5.17 2.13
CA LEU A 65 -3.84 -3.74 2.00
C LEU A 65 -3.36 -3.30 0.62
N ILE A 66 -4.24 -2.70 -0.15
CA ILE A 66 -3.92 -2.22 -1.50
C ILE A 66 -4.21 -0.73 -1.56
N ALA A 67 -3.21 0.06 -1.97
CA ALA A 67 -3.38 1.50 -2.03
C ALA A 67 -2.71 2.14 -3.24
N GLY A 68 -3.30 3.22 -3.73
CA GLY A 68 -2.79 4.02 -4.85
C GLY A 68 -2.71 5.50 -4.54
N GLY A 69 -1.57 6.13 -4.84
CA GLY A 69 -1.34 7.55 -4.61
C GLY A 69 -1.56 7.96 -3.15
N SER A 70 -2.30 9.05 -2.91
CA SER A 70 -2.62 9.54 -1.56
C SER A 70 -3.42 8.55 -0.70
N GLY A 71 -4.03 7.54 -1.30
CA GLY A 71 -4.66 6.44 -0.58
C GLY A 71 -3.69 5.60 0.25
N SER A 72 -2.38 5.65 -0.02
CA SER A 72 -1.37 4.92 0.75
C SER A 72 -1.38 5.28 2.23
N VAL A 73 -1.72 6.50 2.58
CA VAL A 73 -1.82 6.99 3.96
C VAL A 73 -2.81 6.19 4.81
N PHE A 74 -3.88 5.68 4.19
CA PHE A 74 -4.86 4.81 4.85
C PHE A 74 -4.24 3.52 5.39
N THR A 75 -3.20 3.01 4.79
CA THR A 75 -2.59 1.73 5.18
C THR A 75 -1.76 1.81 6.46
N LEU A 76 -1.18 2.97 6.78
CA LEU A 76 -0.27 3.14 7.93
C LEU A 76 -0.92 2.77 9.28
N PRO A 77 -2.10 3.35 9.66
CA PRO A 77 -2.75 2.99 10.92
C PRO A 77 -3.23 1.54 10.94
N LEU A 78 -3.51 0.94 9.78
CA LEU A 78 -3.90 -0.46 9.70
C LEU A 78 -2.72 -1.41 9.91
N ILE A 79 -1.54 -1.06 9.39
CA ILE A 79 -0.30 -1.78 9.65
C ILE A 79 0.04 -1.70 11.14
N GLU A 80 -0.04 -0.50 11.72
CA GLU A 80 0.24 -0.27 13.14
C GLU A 80 -0.71 -1.05 14.05
N ASP A 81 -2.02 -0.99 13.80
CA ASP A 81 -3.04 -1.74 14.52
C ASP A 81 -2.84 -3.26 14.35
N TRP A 82 -2.53 -3.74 13.16
CA TRP A 82 -2.26 -5.14 12.90
C TRP A 82 -1.04 -5.65 13.68
N LEU A 83 0.06 -4.90 13.68
CA LEU A 83 1.27 -5.22 14.46
C LEU A 83 0.98 -5.21 15.95
N SER A 84 0.21 -4.25 16.45
CA SER A 84 -0.11 -4.13 17.88
C SER A 84 -0.98 -5.27 18.43
N ARG A 85 -1.73 -5.93 17.55
CA ARG A 85 -2.63 -7.06 17.90
C ARG A 85 -2.03 -8.43 17.64
N ARG A 86 -0.92 -8.48 16.91
CA ARG A 86 -0.30 -9.73 16.51
C ARG A 86 0.44 -10.37 17.69
N ASP A 87 0.12 -11.62 17.97
CA ASP A 87 0.87 -12.42 18.94
C ASP A 87 2.19 -12.94 18.33
N SER A 88 3.21 -13.11 19.17
CA SER A 88 4.54 -13.57 18.73
C SER A 88 4.51 -14.91 18.00
N ASN A 89 3.54 -15.77 18.31
CA ASN A 89 3.38 -17.10 17.72
C ASN A 89 2.37 -17.11 16.57
N SER A 90 1.85 -15.94 16.17
CA SER A 90 0.85 -15.86 15.10
C SER A 90 1.48 -16.18 13.73
N THR A 91 0.82 -17.05 12.97
CA THR A 91 1.15 -17.36 11.57
C THR A 91 0.45 -16.43 10.58
N SER A 92 -0.34 -15.45 11.07
CA SER A 92 -1.01 -14.47 10.21
C SER A 92 0.01 -13.60 9.48
N GLU A 93 -0.31 -13.24 8.24
CA GLU A 93 0.53 -12.40 7.39
C GLU A 93 -0.25 -11.20 6.86
N LEU A 94 0.45 -10.09 6.74
CA LEU A 94 -0.03 -8.86 6.13
C LEU A 94 0.77 -8.57 4.87
N LYS A 95 0.09 -8.48 3.73
CA LYS A 95 0.66 -8.02 2.46
C LYS A 95 0.16 -6.62 2.15
N VAL A 96 1.09 -5.70 1.94
CA VAL A 96 0.80 -4.31 1.57
C VAL A 96 1.27 -4.08 0.14
N VAL A 97 0.37 -3.64 -0.73
CA VAL A 97 0.66 -3.31 -2.13
C VAL A 97 0.38 -1.84 -2.36
N LEU A 98 1.41 -1.11 -2.68
CA LEU A 98 1.35 0.33 -2.92
C LEU A 98 1.70 0.65 -4.35
N ALA A 99 0.93 1.53 -4.97
CA ALA A 99 1.21 2.03 -6.30
C ALA A 99 1.28 3.56 -6.27
N THR A 100 2.42 4.12 -6.65
CA THR A 100 2.59 5.58 -6.73
C THR A 100 3.46 5.96 -7.93
N LYS A 101 3.14 7.11 -8.54
CA LYS A 101 3.99 7.77 -9.54
C LYS A 101 4.89 8.83 -8.91
N ASP A 102 4.63 9.18 -7.67
CA ASP A 102 5.29 10.26 -6.96
C ASP A 102 6.45 9.71 -6.11
N VAL A 103 7.66 10.18 -6.42
CA VAL A 103 8.90 9.78 -5.74
C VAL A 103 8.92 10.32 -4.30
N GLU A 104 8.44 11.55 -4.08
CA GLU A 104 8.40 12.15 -2.75
C GLU A 104 7.45 11.39 -1.82
N MET A 105 6.27 11.02 -2.34
CA MET A 105 5.34 10.16 -1.63
C MET A 105 5.96 8.81 -1.25
N ARG A 106 6.74 8.21 -2.14
CA ARG A 106 7.44 6.95 -1.86
C ARG A 106 8.44 7.10 -0.73
N ILE A 107 9.29 8.14 -0.79
CA ILE A 107 10.30 8.40 0.24
C ILE A 107 9.61 8.61 1.59
N TRP A 108 8.66 9.53 1.63
CA TRP A 108 7.88 9.82 2.82
C TRP A 108 7.20 8.57 3.40
N TYR A 109 6.55 7.77 2.55
CA TYR A 109 5.87 6.55 3.02
C TYR A 109 6.85 5.54 3.62
N THR A 110 8.02 5.40 3.03
CA THR A 110 9.08 4.52 3.55
C THR A 110 9.57 4.98 4.92
N GLU A 111 9.73 6.29 5.12
CA GLU A 111 10.10 6.88 6.41
C GLU A 111 9.01 6.66 7.47
N GLU A 112 7.73 6.84 7.11
CA GLU A 112 6.62 6.58 8.03
C GLU A 112 6.52 5.10 8.41
N LEU A 113 6.72 4.19 7.46
CA LEU A 113 6.82 2.76 7.76
C LEU A 113 7.95 2.47 8.75
N GLN A 114 9.10 3.11 8.59
CA GLN A 114 10.21 2.97 9.53
C GLN A 114 9.82 3.43 10.94
N ARG A 115 9.15 4.57 11.05
CA ARG A 115 8.64 5.08 12.34
C ARG A 115 7.64 4.12 12.99
N VAL A 116 6.76 3.51 12.19
CA VAL A 116 5.83 2.47 12.67
C VAL A 116 6.62 1.24 13.19
N ALA A 117 7.65 0.80 12.46
CA ALA A 117 8.48 -0.32 12.89
C ALA A 117 9.19 -0.03 14.23
N GLU A 118 9.78 1.13 14.36
CA GLU A 118 10.48 1.54 15.58
C GLU A 118 9.53 1.61 16.79
N ARG A 119 8.30 2.11 16.59
CA ARG A 119 7.29 2.16 17.65
C ARG A 119 6.78 0.79 18.06
N GLN A 120 6.58 -0.12 17.13
CA GLN A 120 5.93 -1.41 17.38
C GLN A 120 6.90 -2.56 17.64
N CYS A 121 8.08 -2.51 17.03
CA CYS A 121 9.08 -3.60 17.09
C CYS A 121 10.36 -3.21 17.87
N GLY A 122 10.49 -1.95 18.27
CA GLY A 122 11.64 -1.43 19.01
C GLY A 122 12.68 -0.73 18.13
N SER A 123 13.51 0.08 18.77
CA SER A 123 14.57 0.85 18.10
C SER A 123 15.56 -0.09 17.42
N GLY A 124 15.84 0.17 16.14
CA GLY A 124 16.74 -0.64 15.31
C GLY A 124 16.08 -1.84 14.64
N ALA A 125 14.75 -1.96 14.67
CA ALA A 125 14.05 -2.98 13.89
C ALA A 125 14.37 -2.82 12.40
N THR A 126 14.80 -3.89 11.75
CA THR A 126 15.14 -3.95 10.32
C THR A 126 14.09 -4.67 9.48
N GLU A 127 13.15 -5.34 10.14
CA GLU A 127 12.09 -6.12 9.50
C GLU A 127 10.77 -5.97 10.25
N PHE A 128 9.68 -6.14 9.50
CA PHE A 128 8.33 -6.24 10.06
C PHE A 128 7.95 -7.73 10.18
N PRO A 129 7.79 -8.28 11.37
CA PRO A 129 7.37 -9.67 11.51
C PRO A 129 6.02 -9.93 10.84
N GLY A 130 6.01 -10.78 9.80
CA GLY A 130 4.80 -11.17 9.09
C GLY A 130 4.20 -10.09 8.16
N VAL A 131 4.91 -8.98 7.91
CA VAL A 131 4.47 -7.95 6.96
C VAL A 131 5.37 -7.96 5.74
N GLY A 132 4.76 -8.09 4.56
CA GLY A 132 5.43 -7.92 3.26
C GLY A 132 4.93 -6.66 2.55
N VAL A 133 5.85 -5.77 2.17
CA VAL A 133 5.51 -4.53 1.47
C VAL A 133 6.03 -4.59 0.03
N LEU A 134 5.11 -4.42 -0.92
CA LEU A 134 5.37 -4.35 -2.36
C LEU A 134 5.05 -2.93 -2.83
N LEU A 135 6.07 -2.20 -3.22
CA LEU A 135 5.94 -0.83 -3.68
C LEU A 135 6.12 -0.78 -5.20
N HIS A 136 5.12 -0.28 -5.91
CA HIS A 136 5.11 -0.16 -7.35
C HIS A 136 5.27 1.29 -7.79
N GLU A 137 6.33 1.55 -8.55
CA GLU A 137 6.59 2.82 -9.20
C GLU A 137 5.87 2.85 -10.55
N THR A 138 4.75 3.59 -10.63
CA THR A 138 3.91 3.67 -11.82
C THR A 138 4.25 4.91 -12.66
N TYR A 139 5.40 4.90 -13.33
CA TYR A 139 5.72 5.95 -14.30
C TYR A 139 4.86 5.79 -15.57
N ASP A 140 4.36 6.90 -16.09
CA ASP A 140 3.87 6.92 -17.46
C ASP A 140 5.06 6.66 -18.40
N SER A 141 4.95 5.61 -19.19
CA SER A 141 5.98 5.15 -20.14
C SER A 141 6.26 6.13 -21.30
N ALA A 142 5.80 7.38 -21.20
CA ALA A 142 5.91 8.40 -22.24
C ALA A 142 7.09 9.37 -22.09
N VAL A 143 7.92 9.23 -21.07
CA VAL A 143 9.17 10.00 -20.97
C VAL A 143 10.34 9.09 -21.31
N GLU A 144 10.61 8.93 -22.60
CA GLU A 144 11.91 8.45 -23.08
C GLU A 144 12.98 9.44 -22.60
N ILE A 145 13.82 8.99 -21.67
CA ILE A 145 15.05 9.69 -21.35
C ILE A 145 15.90 9.63 -22.62
N PRO A 146 16.29 10.76 -23.22
CA PRO A 146 17.14 10.72 -24.40
C PRO A 146 18.50 10.15 -23.99
N VAL A 147 18.72 8.90 -24.31
CA VAL A 147 20.07 8.31 -24.31
C VAL A 147 20.86 9.04 -25.40
N SER A 148 21.86 9.81 -25.00
CA SER A 148 22.79 10.49 -25.89
C SER A 148 23.33 9.51 -26.92
N ARG A 149 23.00 9.77 -28.19
CA ARG A 149 23.50 9.05 -29.35
C ARG A 149 25.03 9.17 -29.42
N THR A 150 25.70 8.07 -29.17
CA THR A 150 27.04 7.88 -29.68
C THR A 150 26.88 7.35 -31.11
N THR A 151 27.27 8.15 -32.08
CA THR A 151 27.30 7.81 -33.48
C THR A 151 28.31 6.70 -33.73
N SER A 152 27.87 5.59 -34.33
CA SER A 152 28.72 4.75 -35.17
C SER A 152 27.92 4.23 -36.36
N TYR A 153 28.43 4.51 -37.55
CA TYR A 153 27.97 4.10 -38.89
C TYR A 153 28.07 2.57 -39.08
N GLY A 154 27.15 1.99 -39.83
CA GLY A 154 27.43 0.76 -40.58
C GLY A 154 26.26 -0.19 -40.80
N SER A 155 25.72 -0.12 -42.02
CA SER A 155 25.21 -1.21 -42.93
C SER A 155 24.01 -2.08 -42.51
N ASP A 156 23.07 -2.02 -43.42
CA ASP A 156 21.92 -2.86 -43.81
C ASP A 156 21.96 -4.36 -43.46
N GLU A 157 20.84 -4.93 -43.03
CA GLU A 157 20.13 -6.02 -43.73
C GLU A 157 18.80 -6.39 -43.03
N GLU A 158 17.87 -6.82 -43.88
CA GLU A 158 16.44 -7.07 -43.68
C GLU A 158 16.10 -8.34 -42.88
N LYS A 159 14.84 -8.33 -42.40
CA LYS A 159 13.88 -9.42 -42.16
C LYS A 159 13.93 -10.22 -40.86
N GLY A 160 12.78 -10.17 -40.19
CA GLY A 160 12.33 -11.20 -39.23
C GLY A 160 11.38 -10.66 -38.18
N LYS A 161 10.08 -10.63 -38.51
CA LYS A 161 9.01 -10.44 -37.49
C LYS A 161 8.98 -11.70 -36.64
N GLU A 162 9.39 -11.59 -35.40
CA GLU A 162 9.05 -12.52 -34.35
C GLU A 162 8.57 -11.71 -33.13
N GLU A 163 7.28 -11.84 -32.84
CA GLU A 163 6.68 -11.29 -31.66
C GLU A 163 7.24 -12.00 -30.42
N GLN A 164 8.36 -11.51 -29.91
CA GLN A 164 8.84 -11.92 -28.61
C GLN A 164 8.01 -11.20 -27.54
N ARG A 165 7.13 -11.95 -26.92
CA ARG A 165 6.46 -11.66 -25.67
C ARG A 165 7.53 -11.37 -24.61
N VAL A 166 7.83 -10.08 -24.41
CA VAL A 166 8.79 -9.63 -23.41
C VAL A 166 8.21 -9.95 -22.03
N GLN A 167 8.68 -11.05 -21.47
CA GLN A 167 8.58 -11.27 -20.03
C GLN A 167 9.44 -10.19 -19.38
N SER A 168 8.78 -9.18 -18.81
CA SER A 168 9.42 -8.18 -17.97
C SER A 168 9.95 -8.87 -16.73
N SER A 169 11.24 -9.20 -16.73
CA SER A 169 11.97 -9.55 -15.52
C SER A 169 11.99 -8.31 -14.62
N ALA A 170 11.12 -8.30 -13.62
CA ALA A 170 11.06 -7.26 -12.62
C ALA A 170 12.37 -7.26 -11.83
N ASN A 171 13.24 -6.29 -12.09
CA ASN A 171 14.37 -5.99 -11.23
C ASN A 171 13.84 -5.47 -9.90
N SER A 172 13.63 -6.34 -8.92
CA SER A 172 13.28 -5.95 -7.56
C SER A 172 14.55 -5.52 -6.84
N THR A 173 14.64 -4.25 -6.49
CA THR A 173 15.66 -3.76 -5.57
C THR A 173 15.10 -3.91 -4.16
N THR A 174 15.68 -4.80 -3.35
CA THR A 174 15.30 -4.93 -1.94
C THR A 174 15.82 -3.70 -1.20
N SER A 175 14.92 -2.89 -0.66
CA SER A 175 15.25 -1.76 0.21
C SER A 175 15.23 -2.16 1.69
N LEU A 176 15.67 -1.27 2.58
CA LEU A 176 15.53 -1.41 4.03
C LEU A 176 14.10 -1.88 4.41
N PHE A 177 13.96 -2.68 5.46
CA PHE A 177 12.71 -3.25 5.98
C PHE A 177 12.01 -4.30 5.09
N GLY A 178 12.72 -5.01 4.21
CA GLY A 178 12.09 -6.04 3.38
C GLY A 178 11.10 -5.48 2.34
N ILE A 179 11.08 -4.16 2.13
CA ILE A 179 10.26 -3.52 1.09
C ILE A 179 10.82 -3.91 -0.27
N LYS A 180 9.97 -4.51 -1.10
CA LYS A 180 10.31 -4.84 -2.50
C LYS A 180 9.77 -3.76 -3.41
N VAL A 181 10.66 -3.16 -4.21
CA VAL A 181 10.28 -2.11 -5.17
C VAL A 181 10.20 -2.71 -6.56
N PHE A 182 9.10 -2.43 -7.25
CA PHE A 182 8.80 -2.89 -8.61
C PHE A 182 8.54 -1.69 -9.52
N ARG A 183 8.80 -1.85 -10.79
CA ARG A 183 8.42 -0.86 -11.81
C ARG A 183 7.13 -1.30 -12.50
N GLY A 184 6.26 -0.34 -12.77
CA GLY A 184 4.98 -0.57 -13.43
C GLY A 184 3.81 -0.74 -12.47
N ARG A 185 2.63 -0.92 -13.04
CA ARG A 185 1.39 -1.08 -12.28
C ARG A 185 1.32 -2.47 -11.66
N PRO A 186 0.88 -2.60 -10.40
CA PRO A 186 0.64 -3.91 -9.80
C PRO A 186 -0.55 -4.60 -10.47
N ASP A 187 -0.46 -5.91 -10.64
CA ASP A 187 -1.64 -6.74 -10.89
C ASP A 187 -2.31 -7.03 -9.54
N THR A 188 -3.23 -6.15 -9.17
CA THR A 188 -3.92 -6.22 -7.88
C THR A 188 -4.91 -7.38 -7.83
N GLY A 189 -5.54 -7.72 -8.95
CA GLY A 189 -6.40 -8.90 -9.06
C GLY A 189 -5.62 -10.20 -8.86
N ALA A 190 -4.47 -10.36 -9.53
CA ALA A 190 -3.61 -11.52 -9.32
C ALA A 190 -3.15 -11.62 -7.85
N THR A 191 -2.81 -10.50 -7.22
CA THR A 191 -2.42 -10.49 -5.79
C THR A 191 -3.52 -11.04 -4.90
N VAL A 192 -4.76 -10.62 -5.09
CA VAL A 192 -5.92 -11.13 -4.34
C VAL A 192 -6.13 -12.61 -4.60
N ARG A 193 -6.12 -13.01 -5.88
CA ARG A 193 -6.32 -14.41 -6.30
C ARG A 193 -5.28 -15.34 -5.71
N GLU A 194 -4.00 -15.03 -5.88
CA GLU A 194 -2.90 -15.85 -5.38
C GLU A 194 -2.94 -16.02 -3.87
N THR A 195 -3.23 -14.93 -3.13
CA THR A 195 -3.32 -14.98 -1.66
C THR A 195 -4.51 -15.82 -1.22
N SER A 196 -5.66 -15.73 -1.91
CA SER A 196 -6.87 -16.48 -1.59
C SER A 196 -6.78 -17.97 -1.96
N LEU A 197 -5.90 -18.35 -2.88
CA LEU A 197 -5.74 -19.74 -3.33
C LEU A 197 -4.67 -20.52 -2.57
N GLN A 198 -3.97 -19.91 -1.62
CA GLN A 198 -2.99 -20.63 -0.80
C GLN A 198 -3.64 -21.68 0.08
N GLN A 199 -3.13 -22.90 0.05
CA GLN A 199 -3.76 -24.07 0.66
C GLN A 199 -3.93 -24.01 2.19
N SER A 200 -3.21 -23.16 2.88
CA SER A 200 -3.23 -23.05 4.35
C SER A 200 -4.02 -21.85 4.88
N VAL A 201 -4.79 -21.18 4.01
CA VAL A 201 -5.46 -19.93 4.37
C VAL A 201 -6.96 -20.17 4.56
N GLY A 202 -7.46 -19.95 5.79
CA GLY A 202 -8.89 -20.04 6.10
C GLY A 202 -9.63 -18.73 5.80
N THR A 203 -9.06 -17.59 6.20
CA THR A 203 -9.72 -16.28 6.12
C THR A 203 -8.81 -15.23 5.48
N VAL A 204 -9.37 -14.44 4.58
CA VAL A 204 -8.67 -13.34 3.89
C VAL A 204 -9.42 -12.04 4.10
N GLY A 205 -8.73 -11.03 4.65
CA GLY A 205 -9.21 -9.66 4.74
C GLY A 205 -8.55 -8.77 3.70
N ILE A 206 -9.35 -8.03 2.95
CA ILE A 206 -8.88 -7.13 1.89
C ILE A 206 -9.37 -5.72 2.17
N ALA A 207 -8.46 -4.75 2.20
CA ALA A 207 -8.83 -3.34 2.23
C ALA A 207 -8.13 -2.60 1.09
N VAL A 208 -8.89 -1.79 0.35
CA VAL A 208 -8.40 -1.06 -0.81
C VAL A 208 -8.75 0.42 -0.73
N CYS A 209 -7.79 1.27 -1.09
CA CYS A 209 -7.98 2.70 -1.28
C CYS A 209 -7.15 3.20 -2.47
N GLY A 210 -7.78 3.70 -3.51
CA GLY A 210 -7.05 4.17 -4.68
C GLY A 210 -7.93 4.52 -5.87
N PRO A 211 -7.33 4.67 -7.06
CA PRO A 211 -8.05 4.99 -8.29
C PRO A 211 -9.13 3.95 -8.62
N ALA A 212 -10.20 4.40 -9.25
CA ALA A 212 -11.37 3.57 -9.57
C ALA A 212 -11.04 2.24 -10.28
N GLY A 213 -10.09 2.26 -11.22
CA GLY A 213 -9.64 1.03 -11.92
C GLY A 213 -9.03 0.01 -10.97
N MET A 214 -8.14 0.44 -10.06
CA MET A 214 -7.55 -0.42 -9.04
C MET A 214 -8.62 -1.01 -8.12
N VAL A 215 -9.53 -0.18 -7.65
CA VAL A 215 -10.66 -0.60 -6.80
C VAL A 215 -11.53 -1.63 -7.52
N TYR A 216 -11.83 -1.39 -8.80
CA TYR A 216 -12.62 -2.30 -9.61
C TYR A 216 -11.96 -3.68 -9.74
N ASP A 217 -10.67 -3.72 -10.05
CA ASP A 217 -9.93 -4.97 -10.22
C ASP A 217 -9.91 -5.79 -8.92
N VAL A 218 -9.66 -5.13 -7.78
CA VAL A 218 -9.66 -5.77 -6.46
C VAL A 218 -11.05 -6.26 -6.07
N ALA A 219 -12.08 -5.44 -6.25
CA ALA A 219 -13.46 -5.80 -5.91
C ALA A 219 -13.97 -6.96 -6.77
N SER A 220 -13.66 -6.93 -8.08
CA SER A 220 -14.04 -7.99 -9.02
C SER A 220 -13.41 -9.33 -8.63
N GLU A 221 -12.13 -9.33 -8.28
CA GLU A 221 -11.46 -10.56 -7.88
C GLU A 221 -11.95 -11.04 -6.49
N ALA A 222 -12.16 -10.13 -5.53
CA ALA A 222 -12.74 -10.49 -4.23
C ALA A 222 -14.11 -11.16 -4.38
N ALA A 223 -14.96 -10.61 -5.24
CA ALA A 223 -16.27 -11.20 -5.55
C ALA A 223 -16.14 -12.59 -6.21
N ALA A 224 -15.18 -12.77 -7.13
CA ALA A 224 -14.90 -14.06 -7.75
C ALA A 224 -14.46 -15.10 -6.71
N GLN A 225 -13.62 -14.72 -5.74
CA GLN A 225 -13.22 -15.63 -4.67
C GLN A 225 -14.38 -15.97 -3.72
N GLN A 226 -15.25 -15.02 -3.39
CA GLN A 226 -16.48 -15.29 -2.63
C GLN A 226 -17.39 -16.27 -3.37
N GLN A 227 -17.55 -16.12 -4.69
CA GLN A 227 -18.33 -17.05 -5.50
C GLN A 227 -17.73 -18.48 -5.50
N ARG A 228 -16.40 -18.61 -5.53
CA ARG A 228 -15.72 -19.90 -5.40
C ARG A 228 -16.01 -20.58 -4.05
N ILE A 229 -15.98 -19.81 -2.96
CA ILE A 229 -16.34 -20.31 -1.62
C ILE A 229 -17.79 -20.83 -1.62
N MET A 230 -18.73 -20.06 -2.15
CA MET A 230 -20.13 -20.45 -2.24
C MET A 230 -20.35 -21.72 -3.09
N SER A 231 -19.50 -21.94 -4.08
CA SER A 231 -19.52 -23.13 -4.94
C SER A 231 -18.81 -24.34 -4.32
N GLY A 232 -18.34 -24.23 -3.09
CA GLY A 232 -17.71 -25.34 -2.36
C GLY A 232 -16.28 -25.69 -2.81
N HIS A 233 -15.59 -24.79 -3.48
CA HIS A 233 -14.19 -25.02 -3.86
C HIS A 233 -13.30 -24.97 -2.61
N ALA A 234 -12.36 -25.91 -2.52
CA ALA A 234 -11.39 -25.96 -1.41
C ALA A 234 -10.48 -24.72 -1.38
N GLY A 235 -10.02 -24.36 -0.20
CA GLY A 235 -9.11 -23.24 0.04
C GLY A 235 -9.65 -22.31 1.13
N THR A 236 -9.71 -21.02 0.82
CA THR A 236 -10.21 -19.97 1.70
C THR A 236 -11.69 -20.18 2.05
N SER A 237 -12.02 -20.03 3.34
CA SER A 237 -13.40 -20.17 3.86
C SER A 237 -14.14 -18.83 3.95
N GLU A 238 -13.39 -17.72 4.00
CA GLU A 238 -13.94 -16.37 4.06
C GLU A 238 -13.05 -15.39 3.29
N VAL A 239 -13.67 -14.57 2.45
CA VAL A 239 -13.05 -13.38 1.88
C VAL A 239 -13.86 -12.17 2.30
N TRP A 240 -13.26 -11.30 3.08
CA TRP A 240 -13.84 -10.05 3.52
C TRP A 240 -13.22 -8.88 2.75
N PHE A 241 -14.06 -7.95 2.31
CA PHE A 241 -13.65 -6.82 1.48
C PHE A 241 -14.11 -5.50 2.07
N HIS A 242 -13.19 -4.53 2.12
CA HIS A 242 -13.45 -3.14 2.50
C HIS A 242 -12.91 -2.18 1.46
N LEU A 243 -13.77 -1.26 1.04
CA LEU A 243 -13.39 -0.13 0.21
C LEU A 243 -13.33 1.13 1.07
N GLU A 244 -12.17 1.75 1.12
CA GLU A 244 -12.02 3.11 1.65
C GLU A 244 -12.00 4.09 0.49
N SER A 245 -12.81 5.14 0.56
CA SER A 245 -12.84 6.18 -0.46
C SER A 245 -12.68 7.55 0.18
N PHE A 246 -11.77 8.33 -0.38
CA PHE A 246 -11.65 9.75 -0.07
C PHE A 246 -12.38 10.51 -1.16
N SER A 247 -13.58 11.01 -0.85
CA SER A 247 -14.29 11.97 -1.71
C SER A 247 -13.66 13.34 -1.50
N TYR A 248 -13.16 13.92 -2.56
CA TYR A 248 -12.67 15.30 -2.59
C TYR A 248 -13.78 16.25 -3.06
#